data_c0594187d9d90b35e61eada317b8be43
#
_entry.id   c0594187d9d90b35e61eada317b8be43
#
_cell.length_a   1.000
_cell.length_b   1.000
_cell.length_c   1.000
_cell.angle_alpha   90.00
_cell.angle_beta   90.00
_cell.angle_gamma   90.00
#
_symmetry.space_group_name_H-M   'P 1'
#
loop_
_entity.id
_entity.type
_entity.pdbx_description
1 polymer ?
#
loop_
_entity_poly.entity_id
_entity_poly.type
_entity_poly.pdbx_seq_one_letter_code
_entity_poly.pdbx_strand_id
1 'polypeptide(L)'
;MNLLVAPILLTLLVLFKDHMTLWMWLMAIHLPILMIHEIEEYVLAPEGFKEFINKRSPLGTGNDPDYPLDEAYVFQVNILIAWPLIILGAVLANVAPWVGMSMIWFQIIINNVMHTVGFQQGKPTYNPGLLTNCLIIVPYCVYVIYEAFGFFRWYDWGMSLLLGVGVTALLMKKTFGRLAAYKARPRGSA
;
A
#
# COMPACT_ATOMS: atom_id res chain seq x y z
N MET A 1 -4.99 13.09 -10.41
CA MET A 1 -3.72 12.66 -11.02
C MET A 1 -3.75 11.17 -11.38
N ASN A 2 -4.03 10.26 -10.46
CA ASN A 2 -4.00 8.80 -10.69
C ASN A 2 -4.94 8.32 -11.81
N LEU A 3 -6.12 8.95 -11.98
CA LEU A 3 -7.08 8.61 -13.05
C LEU A 3 -6.51 8.67 -14.48
N LEU A 4 -5.55 9.55 -14.72
CA LEU A 4 -4.90 9.67 -16.03
C LEU A 4 -3.57 8.93 -16.08
N VAL A 5 -2.80 8.97 -15.01
CA VAL A 5 -1.45 8.41 -14.98
C VAL A 5 -1.46 6.88 -14.97
N ALA A 6 -2.35 6.26 -14.20
CA ALA A 6 -2.40 4.80 -14.13
C ALA A 6 -2.68 4.11 -15.48
N PRO A 7 -3.71 4.49 -16.26
CA PRO A 7 -3.93 3.87 -17.57
C PRO A 7 -2.81 4.15 -18.58
N ILE A 8 -2.17 5.34 -18.54
CA ILE A 8 -1.02 5.65 -19.39
C ILE A 8 0.15 4.72 -19.05
N LEU A 9 0.49 4.58 -17.77
CA LEU A 9 1.57 3.68 -17.32
C LEU A 9 1.26 2.22 -17.68
N LEU A 10 0.04 1.75 -17.48
CA LEU A 10 -0.36 0.40 -17.88
C LEU A 10 -0.17 0.17 -19.38
N THR A 11 -0.62 1.12 -20.20
CA THR A 11 -0.47 1.03 -21.66
C THR A 11 1.01 0.96 -22.03
N LEU A 12 1.84 1.84 -21.50
CA LEU A 12 3.28 1.81 -21.76
C LEU A 12 3.93 0.50 -21.34
N LEU A 13 3.60 -0.01 -20.14
CA LEU A 13 4.15 -1.28 -19.64
C LEU A 13 3.71 -2.49 -20.46
N VAL A 14 2.50 -2.47 -21.04
CA VAL A 14 2.05 -3.52 -21.97
C VAL A 14 2.81 -3.41 -23.29
N LEU A 15 2.97 -2.22 -23.85
CA LEU A 15 3.68 -1.99 -25.12
C LEU A 15 5.16 -2.34 -25.04
N PHE A 16 5.80 -2.10 -23.90
CA PHE A 16 7.23 -2.33 -23.70
C PHE A 16 7.55 -3.64 -22.97
N LYS A 17 6.57 -4.52 -22.74
CA LYS A 17 6.75 -5.79 -22.01
C LYS A 17 7.89 -6.64 -22.55
N ASP A 18 8.01 -6.77 -23.86
CA ASP A 18 9.01 -7.61 -24.51
C ASP A 18 10.46 -7.08 -24.39
N HIS A 19 10.62 -5.83 -23.91
CA HIS A 19 11.91 -5.22 -23.62
C HIS A 19 12.33 -5.35 -22.13
N MET A 20 11.54 -6.06 -21.32
CA MET A 20 11.75 -6.24 -19.88
C MET A 20 11.86 -7.72 -19.53
N THR A 21 12.62 -8.03 -18.48
CA THR A 21 12.47 -9.35 -17.85
C THR A 21 11.09 -9.45 -17.20
N LEU A 22 10.57 -10.66 -17.05
CA LEU A 22 9.27 -10.86 -16.39
C LEU A 22 9.25 -10.21 -15.00
N TRP A 23 10.33 -10.38 -14.23
CA TRP A 23 10.42 -9.81 -12.88
C TRP A 23 10.43 -8.28 -12.88
N MET A 24 11.21 -7.66 -13.78
CA MET A 24 11.22 -6.21 -13.95
C MET A 24 9.83 -5.67 -14.32
N TRP A 25 9.13 -6.36 -15.24
CA TRP A 25 7.79 -5.98 -15.65
C TRP A 25 6.78 -6.13 -14.51
N LEU A 26 6.86 -7.22 -13.73
CA LEU A 26 6.00 -7.42 -12.56
C LEU A 26 6.20 -6.32 -11.53
N MET A 27 7.44 -5.94 -11.24
CA MET A 27 7.71 -4.86 -10.29
C MET A 27 7.27 -3.49 -10.83
N ALA A 28 7.40 -3.24 -12.13
CA ALA A 28 6.97 -1.98 -12.74
C ALA A 28 5.44 -1.82 -12.76
N ILE A 29 4.69 -2.90 -13.05
CA ILE A 29 3.22 -2.87 -13.08
C ILE A 29 2.61 -2.69 -11.67
N HIS A 30 3.37 -2.91 -10.62
CA HIS A 30 2.94 -2.68 -9.24
C HIS A 30 2.48 -1.23 -9.03
N LEU A 31 3.19 -0.25 -9.60
CA LEU A 31 2.86 1.16 -9.43
C LEU A 31 1.46 1.52 -9.96
N PRO A 32 1.11 1.26 -11.23
CA PRO A 32 -0.25 1.53 -11.71
C PRO A 32 -1.31 0.68 -11.01
N ILE A 33 -1.01 -0.53 -10.54
CA ILE A 33 -1.92 -1.33 -9.71
C ILE A 33 -2.23 -0.59 -8.39
N LEU A 34 -1.20 -0.09 -7.70
CA LEU A 34 -1.40 0.71 -6.50
C LEU A 34 -2.18 2.00 -6.78
N MET A 35 -1.88 2.70 -7.89
CA MET A 35 -2.62 3.89 -8.30
C MET A 35 -4.12 3.61 -8.54
N ILE A 36 -4.48 2.45 -9.10
CA ILE A 36 -5.88 2.04 -9.27
C ILE A 36 -6.55 1.82 -7.91
N HIS A 37 -5.84 1.21 -6.98
CA HIS A 37 -6.32 1.05 -5.61
C HIS A 37 -6.55 2.40 -4.91
N GLU A 38 -5.61 3.32 -5.03
CA GLU A 38 -5.73 4.69 -4.52
C GLU A 38 -6.91 5.46 -5.15
N ILE A 39 -7.28 5.17 -6.41
CA ILE A 39 -8.48 5.76 -7.04
C ILE A 39 -9.74 5.30 -6.27
N GLU A 40 -9.86 4.03 -5.93
CA GLU A 40 -10.99 3.57 -5.11
C GLU A 40 -10.98 4.25 -3.74
N GLU A 41 -9.82 4.31 -3.07
CA GLU A 41 -9.69 4.86 -1.72
C GLU A 41 -10.04 6.36 -1.64
N TYR A 42 -9.57 7.16 -2.60
CA TYR A 42 -9.59 8.62 -2.48
C TYR A 42 -10.53 9.33 -3.46
N VAL A 43 -11.00 8.64 -4.51
CA VAL A 43 -11.83 9.26 -5.55
C VAL A 43 -13.22 8.66 -5.62
N LEU A 44 -13.32 7.32 -5.55
CA LEU A 44 -14.61 6.63 -5.72
C LEU A 44 -15.35 6.40 -4.40
N ALA A 45 -14.64 6.28 -3.29
CA ALA A 45 -15.26 6.07 -2.00
C ALA A 45 -15.97 7.34 -1.51
N PRO A 46 -17.24 7.24 -1.05
CA PRO A 46 -18.05 8.40 -0.66
C PRO A 46 -17.43 9.24 0.46
N GLU A 47 -16.75 8.61 1.41
CA GLU A 47 -16.12 9.29 2.55
C GLU A 47 -14.59 9.41 2.41
N GLY A 48 -14.01 8.67 1.45
CA GLY A 48 -12.56 8.56 1.32
C GLY A 48 -11.90 7.74 2.43
N PHE A 49 -10.71 7.21 2.12
CA PHE A 49 -9.97 6.31 3.01
C PHE A 49 -9.54 7.00 4.32
N LYS A 50 -9.06 8.25 4.25
CA LYS A 50 -8.62 9.01 5.42
C LYS A 50 -9.73 9.12 6.47
N GLU A 51 -10.92 9.55 6.05
CA GLU A 51 -12.05 9.71 6.97
C GLU A 51 -12.53 8.36 7.50
N PHE A 52 -12.56 7.34 6.66
CA PHE A 52 -12.91 5.98 7.08
C PHE A 52 -11.97 5.50 8.20
N ILE A 53 -10.64 5.63 8.02
CA ILE A 53 -9.67 5.23 9.04
C ILE A 53 -9.86 6.04 10.32
N ASN A 54 -9.96 7.35 10.23
CA ASN A 54 -9.99 8.24 11.40
C ASN A 54 -11.29 8.12 12.20
N LYS A 55 -12.42 7.92 11.54
CA LYS A 55 -13.74 7.93 12.20
C LYS A 55 -14.30 6.53 12.48
N ARG A 56 -13.96 5.53 11.66
CA ARG A 56 -14.68 4.23 11.68
C ARG A 56 -13.80 3.03 11.97
N SER A 57 -12.51 3.10 11.65
CA SER A 57 -11.62 1.96 11.89
C SER A 57 -11.19 1.87 13.37
N PRO A 58 -10.75 0.69 13.82
CA PRO A 58 -10.18 0.53 15.16
C PRO A 58 -8.91 1.38 15.41
N LEU A 59 -8.28 1.86 14.36
CA LEU A 59 -7.09 2.73 14.42
C LEU A 59 -7.43 4.21 14.57
N GLY A 60 -8.71 4.58 14.44
CA GLY A 60 -9.14 5.98 14.46
C GLY A 60 -9.44 6.52 15.85
N THR A 61 -9.74 7.81 15.89
CA THR A 61 -10.19 8.52 17.10
C THR A 61 -11.71 8.45 17.28
N GLY A 62 -12.44 8.15 16.20
CA GLY A 62 -13.89 8.15 16.11
C GLY A 62 -14.51 9.53 15.85
N ASN A 63 -13.83 10.62 16.16
CA ASN A 63 -14.40 11.97 16.10
C ASN A 63 -13.57 12.96 15.28
N ASP A 64 -12.24 12.81 15.26
CA ASP A 64 -11.35 13.76 14.58
C ASP A 64 -11.05 13.30 13.15
N PRO A 65 -11.36 14.12 12.11
CA PRO A 65 -11.11 13.74 10.73
C PRO A 65 -9.64 13.74 10.33
N ASP A 66 -8.74 14.32 11.15
CA ASP A 66 -7.33 14.50 10.83
C ASP A 66 -6.39 13.64 11.71
N TYR A 67 -6.94 12.73 12.55
CA TYR A 67 -6.15 11.84 13.40
C TYR A 67 -6.64 10.39 13.37
N PRO A 68 -5.72 9.41 13.24
CA PRO A 68 -4.26 9.57 13.15
C PRO A 68 -3.74 10.00 11.77
N LEU A 69 -4.57 10.02 10.72
CA LEU A 69 -4.20 10.33 9.35
C LEU A 69 -4.63 11.75 8.97
N ASP A 70 -3.69 12.60 8.59
CA ASP A 70 -3.95 13.84 7.84
C ASP A 70 -3.47 13.69 6.39
N GLU A 71 -3.76 14.68 5.55
CA GLU A 71 -3.39 14.65 4.13
C GLU A 71 -1.88 14.61 3.92
N ALA A 72 -1.11 15.30 4.77
CA ALA A 72 0.34 15.29 4.70
C ALA A 72 0.90 13.90 5.01
N TYR A 73 0.31 13.18 5.96
CA TYR A 73 0.71 11.81 6.29
C TYR A 73 0.35 10.83 5.17
N VAL A 74 -0.86 10.93 4.61
CA VAL A 74 -1.29 10.12 3.45
C VAL A 74 -0.36 10.36 2.26
N PHE A 75 -0.08 11.63 1.94
CA PHE A 75 0.88 11.98 0.88
C PHE A 75 2.27 11.39 1.15
N GLN A 76 2.76 11.49 2.38
CA GLN A 76 4.07 10.92 2.75
C GLN A 76 4.13 9.42 2.55
N VAL A 77 3.09 8.68 2.97
CA VAL A 77 3.07 7.21 2.84
C VAL A 77 3.00 6.79 1.38
N ASN A 78 2.09 7.35 0.61
CA ASN A 78 1.84 6.90 -0.76
C ASN A 78 2.89 7.45 -1.74
N ILE A 79 3.12 8.76 -1.73
CA ILE A 79 3.94 9.42 -2.75
C ILE A 79 5.43 9.43 -2.39
N LEU A 80 5.79 9.66 -1.10
CA LEU A 80 7.21 9.78 -0.73
C LEU A 80 7.84 8.46 -0.27
N ILE A 81 7.04 7.43 0.05
CA ILE A 81 7.55 6.14 0.50
C ILE A 81 7.18 5.04 -0.48
N ALA A 82 5.88 4.77 -0.71
CA ALA A 82 5.46 3.62 -1.50
C ALA A 82 5.89 3.72 -2.97
N TRP A 83 5.60 4.83 -3.64
CA TRP A 83 5.95 4.99 -5.05
C TRP A 83 7.47 4.90 -5.31
N PRO A 84 8.36 5.64 -4.58
CA PRO A 84 9.81 5.50 -4.79
C PRO A 84 10.33 4.09 -4.52
N LEU A 85 9.83 3.40 -3.52
CA LEU A 85 10.24 2.02 -3.23
C LEU A 85 9.78 1.04 -4.32
N ILE A 86 8.59 1.22 -4.87
CA ILE A 86 8.09 0.42 -6.01
C ILE A 86 8.94 0.68 -7.26
N ILE A 87 9.21 1.95 -7.58
CA ILE A 87 10.06 2.33 -8.72
C ILE A 87 11.48 1.76 -8.54
N LEU A 88 12.05 1.90 -7.35
CA LEU A 88 13.36 1.33 -7.03
C LEU A 88 13.37 -0.19 -7.17
N GLY A 89 12.30 -0.86 -6.74
CA GLY A 89 12.11 -2.30 -6.92
C GLY A 89 12.11 -2.72 -8.38
N ALA A 90 11.48 -1.95 -9.26
CA ALA A 90 11.48 -2.19 -10.71
C ALA A 90 12.88 -1.93 -11.32
N VAL A 91 13.54 -0.84 -10.95
CA VAL A 91 14.90 -0.50 -11.44
C VAL A 91 15.93 -1.54 -11.00
N LEU A 92 15.85 -2.01 -9.77
CA LEU A 92 16.78 -2.99 -9.20
C LEU A 92 16.38 -4.44 -9.45
N ALA A 93 15.32 -4.69 -10.20
CA ALA A 93 14.70 -6.02 -10.37
C ALA A 93 15.69 -7.13 -10.76
N ASN A 94 16.69 -6.82 -11.60
CA ASN A 94 17.66 -7.79 -12.09
C ASN A 94 18.91 -7.96 -11.18
N VAL A 95 19.14 -7.05 -10.23
CA VAL A 95 20.36 -7.07 -9.39
C VAL A 95 20.04 -7.25 -7.90
N ALA A 96 18.90 -6.76 -7.45
CA ALA A 96 18.41 -6.89 -6.08
C ALA A 96 16.88 -7.13 -6.07
N PRO A 97 16.40 -8.29 -6.56
CA PRO A 97 14.97 -8.57 -6.74
C PRO A 97 14.18 -8.52 -5.43
N TRP A 98 14.84 -8.73 -4.30
CA TRP A 98 14.28 -8.64 -2.96
C TRP A 98 13.76 -7.23 -2.60
N VAL A 99 14.28 -6.15 -3.24
CA VAL A 99 13.78 -4.78 -3.02
C VAL A 99 12.34 -4.66 -3.50
N GLY A 100 12.04 -5.09 -4.72
CA GLY A 100 10.67 -5.11 -5.24
C GLY A 100 9.73 -6.03 -4.45
N MET A 101 10.23 -7.22 -4.08
CA MET A 101 9.46 -8.16 -3.27
C MET A 101 9.14 -7.64 -1.87
N SER A 102 9.96 -6.74 -1.30
CA SER A 102 9.66 -6.12 -0.01
C SER A 102 8.36 -5.30 -0.06
N MET A 103 8.05 -4.68 -1.20
CA MET A 103 6.79 -3.96 -1.39
C MET A 103 5.60 -4.91 -1.55
N ILE A 104 5.80 -6.13 -2.03
CA ILE A 104 4.75 -7.16 -2.02
C ILE A 104 4.41 -7.56 -0.59
N TRP A 105 5.40 -7.75 0.29
CA TRP A 105 5.15 -7.98 1.72
C TRP A 105 4.43 -6.81 2.38
N PHE A 106 4.84 -5.59 2.06
CA PHE A 106 4.15 -4.38 2.52
C PHE A 106 2.67 -4.39 2.09
N GLN A 107 2.37 -4.68 0.81
CA GLN A 107 1.00 -4.77 0.30
C GLN A 107 0.19 -5.86 1.01
N ILE A 108 0.80 -7.03 1.26
CA ILE A 108 0.12 -8.11 1.99
C ILE A 108 -0.29 -7.66 3.39
N ILE A 109 0.61 -7.00 4.12
CA ILE A 109 0.36 -6.62 5.52
C ILE A 109 -0.59 -5.42 5.60
N ILE A 110 -0.29 -4.34 4.86
CA ILE A 110 -1.05 -3.08 4.97
C ILE A 110 -2.36 -3.17 4.19
N ASN A 111 -2.33 -3.57 2.93
CA ASN A 111 -3.55 -3.58 2.14
C ASN A 111 -4.33 -4.89 2.32
N ASN A 112 -3.72 -6.06 2.04
CA ASN A 112 -4.51 -7.29 2.04
C ASN A 112 -5.06 -7.63 3.43
N VAL A 113 -4.21 -7.65 4.47
CA VAL A 113 -4.65 -8.01 5.82
C VAL A 113 -5.54 -6.93 6.42
N MET A 114 -5.16 -5.65 6.28
CA MET A 114 -5.93 -4.57 6.91
C MET A 114 -7.29 -4.37 6.23
N HIS A 115 -7.38 -4.36 4.90
CA HIS A 115 -8.66 -4.19 4.21
C HIS A 115 -9.57 -5.41 4.36
N THR A 116 -9.04 -6.65 4.38
CA THR A 116 -9.87 -7.86 4.49
C THR A 116 -10.26 -8.21 5.91
N VAL A 117 -9.42 -7.95 6.90
CA VAL A 117 -9.63 -8.36 8.30
C VAL A 117 -9.65 -7.15 9.24
N GLY A 118 -8.58 -6.33 9.21
CA GLY A 118 -8.38 -5.28 10.21
C GLY A 118 -9.50 -4.24 10.23
N PHE A 119 -9.87 -3.73 9.09
CA PHE A 119 -10.89 -2.68 8.95
C PHE A 119 -12.32 -3.20 8.99
N GLN A 120 -12.55 -4.51 8.84
CA GLN A 120 -13.87 -5.11 8.94
C GLN A 120 -14.35 -5.29 10.38
N GLN A 121 -13.48 -5.14 11.37
CA GLN A 121 -13.82 -5.25 12.80
C GLN A 121 -14.61 -4.05 13.35
N GLY A 122 -14.86 -3.06 12.52
CA GLY A 122 -15.64 -1.86 12.86
C GLY A 122 -17.12 -1.98 12.51
N LYS A 123 -17.78 -0.82 12.38
CA LYS A 123 -19.18 -0.74 11.93
C LYS A 123 -19.28 -1.19 10.47
N PRO A 124 -20.37 -1.90 10.07
CA PRO A 124 -20.56 -2.42 8.72
C PRO A 124 -20.82 -1.27 7.73
N THR A 125 -19.75 -0.67 7.25
CA THR A 125 -19.77 0.35 6.21
C THR A 125 -18.80 -0.07 5.12
N TYR A 126 -18.97 0.47 3.92
CA TYR A 126 -18.04 0.23 2.83
C TYR A 126 -16.61 0.62 3.27
N ASN A 127 -15.69 -0.29 3.08
CA ASN A 127 -14.27 -0.10 3.37
C ASN A 127 -13.59 0.34 2.06
N PRO A 128 -13.19 1.61 1.95
CA PRO A 128 -12.52 2.12 0.75
C PRO A 128 -11.26 1.31 0.43
N GLY A 129 -11.11 0.89 -0.82
CA GLY A 129 -10.00 0.04 -1.27
C GLY A 129 -10.24 -1.46 -1.18
N LEU A 130 -11.32 -1.93 -0.54
CA LEU A 130 -11.60 -3.36 -0.39
C LEU A 130 -11.79 -4.08 -1.74
N LEU A 131 -12.52 -3.47 -2.66
CA LEU A 131 -12.84 -4.08 -3.95
C LEU A 131 -11.59 -4.30 -4.79
N THR A 132 -10.79 -3.24 -5.00
CA THR A 132 -9.53 -3.33 -5.76
C THR A 132 -8.49 -4.18 -5.03
N ASN A 133 -8.49 -4.16 -3.70
CA ASN A 133 -7.63 -5.05 -2.94
C ASN A 133 -7.95 -6.53 -3.24
N CYS A 134 -9.21 -6.94 -3.14
CA CYS A 134 -9.62 -8.33 -3.36
C CYS A 134 -9.48 -8.77 -4.83
N LEU A 135 -9.82 -7.89 -5.79
CA LEU A 135 -9.87 -8.24 -7.21
C LEU A 135 -8.55 -8.04 -7.96
N ILE A 136 -7.68 -7.16 -7.46
CA ILE A 136 -6.44 -6.78 -8.17
C ILE A 136 -5.20 -7.04 -7.30
N ILE A 137 -5.10 -6.44 -6.10
CA ILE A 137 -3.86 -6.52 -5.31
C ILE A 137 -3.61 -7.95 -4.82
N VAL A 138 -4.62 -8.63 -4.26
CA VAL A 138 -4.45 -10.01 -3.78
C VAL A 138 -4.03 -10.95 -4.90
N PRO A 139 -4.74 -11.03 -6.05
CA PRO A 139 -4.30 -11.86 -7.17
C PRO A 139 -2.91 -11.51 -7.69
N TYR A 140 -2.60 -10.23 -7.78
CA TYR A 140 -1.28 -9.75 -8.17
C TYR A 140 -0.19 -10.23 -7.20
N CYS A 141 -0.36 -10.04 -5.89
CA CYS A 141 0.61 -10.50 -4.89
C CYS A 141 0.82 -12.01 -4.93
N VAL A 142 -0.27 -12.79 -5.08
CA VAL A 142 -0.20 -14.25 -5.22
C VAL A 142 0.60 -14.65 -6.46
N TYR A 143 0.33 -14.01 -7.60
CA TYR A 143 1.05 -14.28 -8.83
C TYR A 143 2.54 -13.93 -8.73
N VAL A 144 2.88 -12.78 -8.16
CA VAL A 144 4.27 -12.36 -7.94
C VAL A 144 5.02 -13.36 -7.05
N ILE A 145 4.39 -13.80 -5.95
CA ILE A 145 4.99 -14.81 -5.07
C ILE A 145 5.21 -16.13 -5.83
N TYR A 146 4.22 -16.57 -6.60
CA TYR A 146 4.33 -17.79 -7.41
C TYR A 146 5.53 -17.73 -8.37
N GLU A 147 5.67 -16.63 -9.13
CA GLU A 147 6.80 -16.44 -10.05
C GLU A 147 8.15 -16.38 -9.31
N ALA A 148 8.19 -15.76 -8.12
CA ALA A 148 9.41 -15.65 -7.32
C ALA A 148 9.98 -17.02 -6.90
N PHE A 149 9.16 -18.05 -6.67
CA PHE A 149 9.64 -19.39 -6.35
C PHE A 149 10.56 -19.98 -7.42
N GLY A 150 10.45 -19.54 -8.66
CA GLY A 150 11.26 -20.04 -9.79
C GLY A 150 12.72 -19.54 -9.77
N PHE A 151 13.04 -18.44 -9.07
CA PHE A 151 14.38 -17.84 -9.16
C PHE A 151 14.92 -17.20 -7.88
N PHE A 152 14.06 -16.95 -6.85
CA PHE A 152 14.52 -16.41 -5.57
C PHE A 152 15.38 -17.41 -4.82
N ARG A 153 16.50 -16.92 -4.29
CA ARG A 153 17.32 -17.65 -3.34
C ARG A 153 16.79 -17.43 -1.93
N TRP A 154 17.15 -18.28 -0.98
CA TRP A 154 16.68 -18.18 0.41
C TRP A 154 16.92 -16.80 1.06
N TYR A 155 18.03 -16.15 0.73
CA TYR A 155 18.34 -14.81 1.25
C TYR A 155 17.49 -13.72 0.61
N ASP A 156 17.05 -13.84 -0.63
CA ASP A 156 16.15 -12.89 -1.27
C ASP A 156 14.80 -12.87 -0.53
N TRP A 157 14.30 -14.04 -0.12
CA TRP A 157 13.11 -14.14 0.73
C TRP A 157 13.32 -13.47 2.09
N GLY A 158 14.46 -13.78 2.76
CA GLY A 158 14.80 -13.21 4.06
C GLY A 158 14.94 -11.69 4.02
N MET A 159 15.69 -11.16 3.04
CA MET A 159 15.91 -9.72 2.88
C MET A 159 14.62 -8.98 2.53
N SER A 160 13.81 -9.53 1.62
CA SER A 160 12.54 -8.92 1.23
C SER A 160 11.56 -8.84 2.40
N LEU A 161 11.45 -9.91 3.18
CA LEU A 161 10.57 -9.96 4.35
C LEU A 161 11.05 -8.97 5.42
N LEU A 162 12.35 -8.95 5.72
CA LEU A 162 12.93 -8.03 6.70
C LEU A 162 12.67 -6.56 6.33
N LEU A 163 12.91 -6.19 5.07
CA LEU A 163 12.67 -4.82 4.61
C LEU A 163 11.17 -4.49 4.59
N GLY A 164 10.31 -5.36 4.06
CA GLY A 164 8.87 -5.11 3.97
C GLY A 164 8.21 -4.99 5.35
N VAL A 165 8.53 -5.91 6.27
CA VAL A 165 8.06 -5.84 7.66
C VAL A 165 8.64 -4.63 8.38
N GLY A 166 9.92 -4.30 8.14
CA GLY A 166 10.58 -3.14 8.73
C GLY A 166 9.91 -1.81 8.33
N VAL A 167 9.64 -1.61 7.05
CA VAL A 167 8.90 -0.43 6.54
C VAL A 167 7.50 -0.37 7.16
N THR A 168 6.78 -1.50 7.17
CA THR A 168 5.45 -1.60 7.78
C THR A 168 5.49 -1.23 9.26
N ALA A 169 6.41 -1.79 10.02
CA ALA A 169 6.55 -1.54 11.45
C ALA A 169 6.85 -0.05 11.75
N LEU A 170 7.69 0.58 10.95
CA LEU A 170 7.98 2.02 11.09
C LEU A 170 6.75 2.89 10.84
N LEU A 171 5.96 2.57 9.81
CA LEU A 171 4.71 3.29 9.52
C LEU A 171 3.67 3.08 10.62
N MET A 172 3.48 1.84 11.07
CA MET A 172 2.57 1.54 12.19
C MET A 172 3.00 2.23 13.49
N LYS A 173 4.29 2.21 13.81
CA LYS A 173 4.83 2.95 14.97
C LYS A 173 4.51 4.45 14.89
N LYS A 174 4.66 5.05 13.71
CA LYS A 174 4.32 6.47 13.51
C LYS A 174 2.83 6.71 13.66
N THR A 175 1.97 5.87 13.08
CA THR A 175 0.50 5.96 13.18
C THR A 175 0.05 5.85 14.64
N PHE A 176 0.53 4.85 15.38
CA PHE A 176 0.20 4.68 16.79
C PHE A 176 0.76 5.81 17.67
N GLY A 177 1.95 6.35 17.35
CA GLY A 177 2.51 7.51 18.03
C GLY A 177 1.64 8.75 17.87
N ARG A 178 1.12 9.00 16.66
CA ARG A 178 0.16 10.09 16.40
C ARG A 178 -1.13 9.90 17.20
N LEU A 179 -1.69 8.69 17.20
CA LEU A 179 -2.90 8.38 17.98
C LEU A 179 -2.69 8.55 19.49
N ALA A 180 -1.55 8.13 20.01
CA ALA A 180 -1.19 8.32 21.42
C ALA A 180 -1.05 9.80 21.78
N ALA A 181 -0.39 10.59 20.93
CA ALA A 181 -0.26 12.04 21.12
C ALA A 181 -1.62 12.75 21.11
N TYR A 182 -2.54 12.32 20.22
CA TYR A 182 -3.91 12.84 20.21
C TYR A 182 -4.65 12.55 21.54
N LYS A 183 -4.59 11.30 22.01
CA LYS A 183 -5.24 10.90 23.27
C LYS A 183 -4.69 11.59 24.52
N ALA A 184 -3.44 12.08 24.47
CA ALA A 184 -2.79 12.80 25.56
C ALA A 184 -3.14 14.30 25.59
N ARG A 185 -3.87 14.84 24.60
CA ARG A 185 -4.29 16.26 24.59
C ARG A 185 -5.28 16.53 25.74
N PRO A 186 -5.17 17.67 26.45
CA PRO A 186 -6.16 18.07 27.43
C PRO A 186 -7.55 18.17 26.79
N ARG A 187 -8.55 17.53 27.39
CA ARG A 187 -9.94 17.65 26.95
C ARG A 187 -10.39 19.09 27.19
N GLY A 188 -10.53 19.88 26.13
CA GLY A 188 -10.99 21.29 26.21
C GLY A 188 -10.15 22.29 25.40
N SER A 189 -9.17 21.84 24.62
CA SER A 189 -8.33 22.70 23.76
C SER A 189 -8.77 22.68 22.26
N ALA A 190 -10.03 22.35 21.98
CA ALA A 190 -10.60 22.40 20.64
C ALA A 190 -11.62 23.54 20.53
#